data_d76ac29fd72b91fe2d3921d5367c0242
#
_entry.id   d76ac29fd72b91fe2d3921d5367c0242
#
_cell.length_a   1.000
_cell.length_b   1.000
_cell.length_c   1.000
_cell.angle_alpha   90.00
_cell.angle_beta   90.00
_cell.angle_gamma   90.00
#
_symmetry.space_group_name_H-M   'P 1'
#
loop_
_entity.id
_entity.type
_entity.pdbx_description
1 polymer ?
#
loop_
_entity_poly.entity_id
_entity_poly.type
_entity_poly.pdbx_seq_one_letter_code
_entity_poly.pdbx_strand_id
1 'polypeptide(L)'
;GWNFGEVADGDTLTVLDAQKKQHKIRLLGIDAPEKAQDFGTRSRQNLSNLVFGKKVTIPDTNKDRYGRTISRVLVNGKDAGLEQIKGGFAWHYKKYQKDQQPSDRVLYAQAQEKSQSARVGLWALANPVEPEAFRRNEGGTRTAAGQAPSANFNPLTSECPCSSNNLCTGPKGGRYCINGNGNKSYKQQYLDSFQN
;
A
#
# COMPACT_ATOMS: atom_id res chain seq x y z
N GLY A 1 3.66 -24.77 -11.56
CA GLY A 1 3.23 -23.67 -10.71
C GLY A 1 4.09 -23.56 -9.45
N TRP A 2 4.17 -22.38 -8.88
CA TRP A 2 4.92 -22.08 -7.66
C TRP A 2 4.00 -22.20 -6.45
N ASN A 3 4.54 -22.63 -5.32
CA ASN A 3 3.80 -22.63 -4.07
C ASN A 3 3.92 -21.26 -3.40
N PHE A 4 2.86 -20.83 -2.73
CA PHE A 4 2.87 -19.60 -1.94
C PHE A 4 3.78 -19.76 -0.72
N GLY A 5 4.57 -18.74 -0.40
CA GLY A 5 5.36 -18.62 0.81
C GLY A 5 4.74 -17.59 1.77
N GLU A 6 5.07 -16.31 1.56
CA GLU A 6 4.55 -15.22 2.40
C GLU A 6 4.36 -13.93 1.58
N VAL A 7 3.57 -13.00 2.08
CA VAL A 7 3.40 -11.66 1.54
C VAL A 7 4.11 -10.65 2.44
N ALA A 8 5.06 -9.91 1.86
CA ALA A 8 5.78 -8.85 2.57
C ALA A 8 4.96 -7.57 2.67
N ASP A 9 4.39 -7.14 1.55
CA ASP A 9 3.53 -5.96 1.41
C ASP A 9 2.58 -6.14 0.21
N GLY A 10 1.84 -5.10 -0.17
CA GLY A 10 0.83 -5.19 -1.22
C GLY A 10 1.35 -5.42 -2.65
N ASP A 11 2.66 -5.41 -2.88
CA ASP A 11 3.28 -5.62 -4.19
C ASP A 11 4.49 -6.56 -4.18
N THR A 12 4.79 -7.20 -3.06
CA THR A 12 5.95 -8.09 -2.92
C THR A 12 5.55 -9.34 -2.14
N LEU A 13 5.89 -10.50 -2.70
CA LEU A 13 5.65 -11.79 -2.07
C LEU A 13 6.82 -12.75 -2.30
N THR A 14 6.87 -13.80 -1.50
CA THR A 14 7.81 -14.90 -1.66
C THR A 14 7.06 -16.14 -2.13
N VAL A 15 7.62 -16.82 -3.12
CA VAL A 15 7.13 -18.10 -3.62
C VAL A 15 8.20 -19.17 -3.49
N LEU A 16 7.79 -20.43 -3.50
CA LEU A 16 8.65 -21.58 -3.37
C LEU A 16 8.62 -22.40 -4.67
N ASP A 17 9.79 -22.74 -5.17
CA ASP A 17 9.92 -23.68 -6.29
C ASP A 17 9.71 -25.15 -5.84
N ALA A 18 9.87 -26.08 -6.78
CA ALA A 18 9.71 -27.50 -6.52
C ALA A 18 10.72 -28.04 -5.48
N GLN A 19 11.87 -27.39 -5.35
CA GLN A 19 12.91 -27.71 -4.38
C GLN A 19 12.75 -26.94 -3.05
N LYS A 20 11.62 -26.24 -2.86
CA LYS A 20 11.33 -25.39 -1.71
C LYS A 20 12.30 -24.20 -1.55
N LYS A 21 13.01 -23.84 -2.61
CA LYS A 21 13.82 -22.64 -2.62
C LYS A 21 12.92 -21.41 -2.73
N GLN A 22 13.24 -20.39 -1.93
CA GLN A 22 12.49 -19.13 -1.89
C GLN A 22 12.90 -18.19 -3.02
N HIS A 23 11.91 -17.57 -3.63
CA HIS A 23 12.08 -16.54 -4.65
C HIS A 23 11.22 -15.33 -4.29
N LYS A 24 11.85 -14.15 -4.19
CA LYS A 24 11.14 -12.90 -3.98
C LYS A 24 10.60 -12.38 -5.31
N ILE A 25 9.32 -12.09 -5.34
CA ILE A 25 8.60 -11.57 -6.51
C ILE A 25 8.12 -10.16 -6.20
N ARG A 26 8.52 -9.21 -7.06
CA ARG A 26 7.98 -7.86 -7.09
C ARG A 26 6.94 -7.81 -8.20
N LEU A 27 5.69 -7.49 -7.86
CA LEU A 27 4.61 -7.46 -8.85
C LEU A 27 4.87 -6.36 -9.88
N LEU A 28 4.87 -6.76 -11.15
CA LEU A 28 5.11 -5.87 -12.28
C LEU A 28 3.97 -4.85 -12.43
N GLY A 29 4.32 -3.61 -12.62
CA GLY A 29 3.39 -2.55 -13.04
C GLY A 29 2.54 -1.93 -11.95
N ILE A 30 2.69 -2.34 -10.70
CA ILE A 30 1.99 -1.73 -9.56
C ILE A 30 2.95 -1.19 -8.52
N ASP A 31 2.46 -0.24 -7.73
CA ASP A 31 3.13 0.28 -6.55
C ASP A 31 2.11 0.34 -5.41
N ALA A 32 2.30 -0.48 -4.41
CA ALA A 32 1.39 -0.57 -3.27
C ALA A 32 1.81 0.39 -2.16
N PRO A 33 0.86 0.87 -1.34
CA PRO A 33 1.19 1.66 -0.17
C PRO A 33 2.21 0.97 0.73
N GLU A 34 3.17 1.74 1.22
CA GLU A 34 4.19 1.27 2.15
C GLU A 34 3.54 0.80 3.45
N LYS A 35 4.22 -0.09 4.18
CA LYS A 35 3.69 -0.67 5.43
C LYS A 35 3.23 0.39 6.43
N ALA A 36 3.92 1.53 6.50
CA ALA A 36 3.60 2.64 7.40
C ALA A 36 2.58 3.63 6.82
N GLN A 37 2.22 3.51 5.53
CA GLN A 37 1.20 4.33 4.91
C GLN A 37 -0.22 3.86 5.24
N ASP A 38 -1.19 4.79 5.09
CA ASP A 38 -2.60 4.42 5.01
C ASP A 38 -2.81 3.37 3.90
N PHE A 39 -3.61 2.37 4.18
CA PHE A 39 -3.84 1.19 3.33
C PHE A 39 -2.65 0.24 3.16
N GLY A 40 -1.49 0.47 3.76
CA GLY A 40 -0.36 -0.46 3.68
C GLY A 40 -0.70 -1.86 4.18
N THR A 41 -1.29 -1.95 5.37
CA THR A 41 -1.73 -3.24 5.94
C THR A 41 -2.86 -3.89 5.16
N ARG A 42 -3.84 -3.11 4.71
CA ARG A 42 -4.98 -3.59 3.92
C ARG A 42 -4.55 -4.10 2.54
N SER A 43 -3.63 -3.39 1.90
CA SER A 43 -3.05 -3.80 0.62
C SER A 43 -2.31 -5.14 0.75
N ARG A 44 -1.47 -5.29 1.76
CA ARG A 44 -0.79 -6.54 2.09
C ARG A 44 -1.80 -7.66 2.34
N GLN A 45 -2.82 -7.41 3.15
CA GLN A 45 -3.85 -8.40 3.46
C GLN A 45 -4.64 -8.82 2.23
N ASN A 46 -4.98 -7.90 1.34
CA ASN A 46 -5.69 -8.23 0.11
C ASN A 46 -4.85 -9.11 -0.80
N LEU A 47 -3.55 -8.80 -0.98
CA LEU A 47 -2.66 -9.66 -1.75
C LEU A 47 -2.56 -11.05 -1.11
N SER A 48 -2.43 -11.12 0.21
CA SER A 48 -2.43 -12.40 0.92
C SER A 48 -3.70 -13.21 0.66
N ASN A 49 -4.87 -12.58 0.73
CA ASN A 49 -6.14 -13.25 0.46
C ASN A 49 -6.24 -13.78 -0.98
N LEU A 50 -5.63 -13.08 -1.95
CA LEU A 50 -5.61 -13.52 -3.34
C LEU A 50 -4.76 -14.78 -3.54
N VAL A 51 -3.65 -14.92 -2.85
CA VAL A 51 -2.62 -15.95 -3.12
C VAL A 51 -2.53 -17.04 -2.06
N PHE A 52 -3.04 -16.82 -0.85
CA PHE A 52 -2.88 -17.75 0.27
C PHE A 52 -3.40 -19.15 -0.06
N GLY A 53 -2.56 -20.16 0.16
CA GLY A 53 -2.90 -21.57 -0.06
C GLY A 53 -3.07 -21.97 -1.53
N LYS A 54 -2.72 -21.09 -2.47
CA LYS A 54 -2.90 -21.34 -3.90
C LYS A 54 -1.56 -21.51 -4.61
N LYS A 55 -1.58 -22.24 -5.70
CA LYS A 55 -0.46 -22.25 -6.65
C LYS A 55 -0.52 -21.00 -7.50
N VAL A 56 0.63 -20.39 -7.73
CA VAL A 56 0.77 -19.19 -8.56
C VAL A 56 1.63 -19.48 -9.78
N THR A 57 1.39 -18.76 -10.86
CA THR A 57 2.22 -18.76 -12.06
C THR A 57 3.00 -17.46 -12.13
N ILE A 58 4.30 -17.57 -12.36
CA ILE A 58 5.23 -16.43 -12.47
C ILE A 58 5.78 -16.48 -13.91
N PRO A 59 5.14 -15.79 -14.87
CA PRO A 59 5.48 -15.92 -16.29
C PRO A 59 6.73 -15.13 -16.72
N ASP A 60 7.12 -14.13 -15.95
CA ASP A 60 8.20 -13.20 -16.32
C ASP A 60 9.46 -13.52 -15.50
N THR A 61 10.63 -13.20 -16.05
CA THR A 61 11.93 -13.60 -15.49
C THR A 61 12.86 -12.42 -15.22
N ASN A 62 12.43 -11.17 -15.49
CA ASN A 62 13.26 -10.00 -15.27
C ASN A 62 13.58 -9.85 -13.79
N LYS A 63 14.80 -9.41 -13.51
CA LYS A 63 15.27 -9.16 -12.14
C LYS A 63 15.58 -7.69 -11.95
N ASP A 64 15.29 -7.19 -10.74
CA ASP A 64 15.72 -5.87 -10.32
C ASP A 64 17.15 -5.92 -9.71
N ARG A 65 17.67 -4.74 -9.38
CA ARG A 65 19.00 -4.62 -8.76
C ARG A 65 19.12 -5.26 -7.37
N TYR A 66 17.99 -5.59 -6.74
CA TYR A 66 17.93 -6.24 -5.43
C TYR A 66 17.78 -7.76 -5.52
N GLY A 67 17.81 -8.31 -6.73
CA GLY A 67 17.66 -9.75 -6.97
C GLY A 67 16.23 -10.27 -6.91
N ARG A 68 15.21 -9.40 -6.81
CA ARG A 68 13.81 -9.79 -6.90
C ARG A 68 13.44 -10.05 -8.35
N THR A 69 12.61 -11.07 -8.59
CA THR A 69 12.00 -11.26 -9.90
C THR A 69 10.85 -10.28 -10.06
N ILE A 70 10.86 -9.51 -11.13
CA ILE A 70 9.77 -8.61 -11.50
C ILE A 70 8.84 -9.35 -12.44
N SER A 71 7.63 -9.66 -12.00
CA SER A 71 6.70 -10.47 -12.78
C SER A 71 5.26 -10.16 -12.43
N ARG A 72 4.39 -10.48 -13.38
CA ARG A 72 2.98 -10.72 -13.04
C ARG A 72 2.89 -11.93 -12.12
N VAL A 73 1.85 -11.99 -11.33
CA VAL A 73 1.51 -13.13 -10.48
C VAL A 73 0.11 -13.59 -10.85
N LEU A 74 0.02 -14.74 -11.48
CA LEU A 74 -1.26 -15.28 -11.92
C LEU A 74 -1.75 -16.33 -10.95
N VAL A 75 -2.98 -16.16 -10.49
CA VAL A 75 -3.68 -17.06 -9.55
C VAL A 75 -5.00 -17.46 -10.17
N ASN A 76 -5.17 -18.74 -10.50
CA ASN A 76 -6.37 -19.23 -11.20
C ASN A 76 -6.67 -18.41 -12.47
N GLY A 77 -5.65 -18.05 -13.23
CA GLY A 77 -5.76 -17.25 -14.45
C GLY A 77 -5.99 -15.74 -14.23
N LYS A 78 -6.11 -15.26 -12.98
CA LYS A 78 -6.26 -13.84 -12.65
C LYS A 78 -4.90 -13.23 -12.31
N ASP A 79 -4.67 -12.03 -12.81
CA ASP A 79 -3.50 -11.21 -12.47
C ASP A 79 -3.70 -10.54 -11.11
N ALA A 80 -2.93 -10.97 -10.11
CA ALA A 80 -3.03 -10.45 -8.75
C ALA A 80 -2.68 -8.95 -8.67
N GLY A 81 -1.76 -8.46 -9.50
CA GLY A 81 -1.43 -7.03 -9.57
C GLY A 81 -2.60 -6.20 -10.09
N LEU A 82 -3.27 -6.67 -11.12
CA LEU A 82 -4.48 -6.03 -11.65
C LEU A 82 -5.62 -6.03 -10.61
N GLU A 83 -5.79 -7.13 -9.89
CA GLU A 83 -6.79 -7.22 -8.81
C GLU A 83 -6.49 -6.23 -7.66
N GLN A 84 -5.22 -6.01 -7.33
CA GLN A 84 -4.82 -4.98 -6.37
C GLN A 84 -5.25 -3.57 -6.81
N ILE A 85 -5.07 -3.24 -8.08
CA ILE A 85 -5.51 -1.94 -8.64
C ILE A 85 -7.05 -1.84 -8.63
N LYS A 86 -7.75 -2.88 -9.06
CA LYS A 86 -9.22 -2.92 -9.09
C LYS A 86 -9.84 -2.70 -7.71
N GLY A 87 -9.23 -3.26 -6.68
CA GLY A 87 -9.68 -3.12 -5.29
C GLY A 87 -9.29 -1.79 -4.63
N GLY A 88 -8.52 -0.95 -5.29
CA GLY A 88 -8.00 0.29 -4.71
C GLY A 88 -6.91 0.06 -3.66
N PHE A 89 -6.11 -1.00 -3.82
CA PHE A 89 -5.02 -1.35 -2.91
C PHE A 89 -3.63 -1.07 -3.47
N ALA A 90 -3.53 -0.65 -4.73
CA ALA A 90 -2.28 -0.28 -5.36
C ALA A 90 -2.50 0.73 -6.47
N TRP A 91 -1.44 1.46 -6.79
CA TRP A 91 -1.34 2.36 -7.92
C TRP A 91 -0.82 1.62 -9.15
N HIS A 92 -1.26 2.00 -10.34
CA HIS A 92 -0.54 1.67 -11.56
C HIS A 92 0.80 2.43 -11.55
N TYR A 93 1.91 1.70 -11.58
CA TYR A 93 3.25 2.30 -11.48
C TYR A 93 3.73 2.80 -12.85
N LYS A 94 3.27 3.97 -13.25
CA LYS A 94 3.48 4.53 -14.59
C LYS A 94 4.95 4.76 -14.92
N LYS A 95 5.79 5.02 -13.94
CA LYS A 95 7.24 5.20 -14.12
C LYS A 95 7.91 4.00 -14.80
N TYR A 96 7.43 2.80 -14.55
CA TYR A 96 7.96 1.55 -15.10
C TYR A 96 6.98 0.85 -16.06
N GLN A 97 5.96 1.55 -16.55
CA GLN A 97 4.96 0.95 -17.45
C GLN A 97 5.54 0.43 -18.77
N LYS A 98 6.70 0.95 -19.19
CA LYS A 98 7.41 0.45 -20.39
C LYS A 98 7.84 -1.01 -20.27
N ASP A 99 8.00 -1.54 -19.05
CA ASP A 99 8.35 -2.93 -18.80
C ASP A 99 7.14 -3.86 -18.90
N GLN A 100 5.93 -3.30 -18.95
CA GLN A 100 4.70 -4.05 -19.19
C GLN A 100 4.42 -4.23 -20.67
N GLN A 101 3.71 -5.30 -21.01
CA GLN A 101 3.13 -5.47 -22.35
C GLN A 101 2.16 -4.30 -22.63
N PRO A 102 2.08 -3.81 -23.90
CA PRO A 102 1.21 -2.68 -24.24
C PRO A 102 -0.25 -2.87 -23.82
N SER A 103 -0.80 -4.07 -23.98
CA SER A 103 -2.16 -4.39 -23.52
C SER A 103 -2.33 -4.28 -22.00
N ASP A 104 -1.34 -4.69 -21.24
CA ASP A 104 -1.37 -4.62 -19.78
C ASP A 104 -1.28 -3.17 -19.28
N ARG A 105 -0.50 -2.32 -19.96
CA ARG A 105 -0.45 -0.87 -19.65
C ARG A 105 -1.84 -0.25 -19.72
N VAL A 106 -2.59 -0.57 -20.77
CA VAL A 106 -3.96 -0.06 -20.97
C VAL A 106 -4.89 -0.61 -19.89
N LEU A 107 -4.86 -1.92 -19.64
CA LEU A 107 -5.70 -2.55 -18.62
C LEU A 107 -5.47 -1.98 -17.22
N TYR A 108 -4.22 -1.79 -16.83
CA TYR A 108 -3.85 -1.25 -15.52
C TYR A 108 -4.25 0.21 -15.38
N ALA A 109 -4.03 1.02 -16.41
CA ALA A 109 -4.44 2.42 -16.42
C ALA A 109 -5.97 2.57 -16.30
N GLN A 110 -6.72 1.79 -17.07
CA GLN A 110 -8.20 1.79 -17.02
C GLN A 110 -8.72 1.30 -15.66
N ALA A 111 -8.11 0.27 -15.09
CA ALA A 111 -8.47 -0.24 -13.78
C ALA A 111 -8.26 0.81 -12.68
N GLN A 112 -7.17 1.58 -12.75
CA GLN A 112 -6.94 2.69 -11.81
C GLN A 112 -7.97 3.80 -11.97
N GLU A 113 -8.24 4.25 -13.18
CA GLU A 113 -9.25 5.27 -13.45
C GLU A 113 -10.63 4.85 -12.89
N LYS A 114 -11.01 3.60 -13.10
CA LYS A 114 -12.27 3.06 -12.60
C LYS A 114 -12.31 3.02 -11.08
N SER A 115 -11.26 2.55 -10.41
CA SER A 115 -11.20 2.51 -8.96
C SER A 115 -11.13 3.91 -8.33
N GLN A 116 -10.45 4.87 -8.96
CA GLN A 116 -10.46 6.28 -8.57
C GLN A 116 -11.87 6.88 -8.65
N SER A 117 -12.57 6.68 -9.77
CA SER A 117 -13.93 7.19 -9.97
C SER A 117 -14.92 6.59 -8.99
N ALA A 118 -14.77 5.32 -8.67
CA ALA A 118 -15.61 4.62 -7.68
C ALA A 118 -15.19 4.87 -6.23
N ARG A 119 -14.08 5.58 -6.00
CA ARG A 119 -13.51 5.86 -4.67
C ARG A 119 -13.34 4.61 -3.79
N VAL A 120 -12.90 3.51 -4.38
CA VAL A 120 -12.65 2.26 -3.66
C VAL A 120 -11.26 2.27 -3.03
N GLY A 121 -11.14 1.61 -1.89
CA GLY A 121 -9.88 1.44 -1.19
C GLY A 121 -9.20 2.78 -0.86
N LEU A 122 -7.94 2.92 -1.22
CA LEU A 122 -7.14 4.13 -0.97
C LEU A 122 -7.72 5.39 -1.64
N TRP A 123 -8.52 5.24 -2.69
CA TRP A 123 -9.15 6.35 -3.40
C TRP A 123 -10.31 7.00 -2.63
N ALA A 124 -10.75 6.40 -1.53
CA ALA A 124 -11.67 7.03 -0.57
C ALA A 124 -10.98 8.07 0.33
N LEU A 125 -9.64 8.07 0.39
CA LEU A 125 -8.88 9.09 1.11
C LEU A 125 -8.99 10.44 0.41
N ALA A 126 -9.01 11.53 1.20
CA ALA A 126 -9.06 12.90 0.66
C ALA A 126 -7.84 13.24 -0.19
N ASN A 127 -6.65 12.84 0.27
CA ASN A 127 -5.37 13.10 -0.39
C ASN A 127 -4.50 11.83 -0.39
N PRO A 128 -4.76 10.88 -1.29
CA PRO A 128 -3.94 9.68 -1.40
C PRO A 128 -2.52 10.05 -1.83
N VAL A 129 -1.52 9.51 -1.12
CA VAL A 129 -0.10 9.77 -1.38
C VAL A 129 0.50 8.60 -2.13
N GLU A 130 1.15 8.88 -3.27
CA GLU A 130 1.88 7.86 -4.02
C GLU A 130 2.98 7.23 -3.15
N PRO A 131 3.15 5.89 -3.21
CA PRO A 131 4.16 5.21 -2.39
C PRO A 131 5.57 5.72 -2.65
N GLU A 132 5.90 6.05 -3.90
CA GLU A 132 7.21 6.63 -4.23
C GLU A 132 7.43 7.99 -3.56
N ALA A 133 6.42 8.86 -3.50
CA ALA A 133 6.50 10.14 -2.81
C ALA A 133 6.67 9.94 -1.29
N PHE A 134 5.97 8.96 -0.73
CA PHE A 134 6.11 8.61 0.68
C PHE A 134 7.54 8.13 1.01
N ARG A 135 8.12 7.24 0.20
CA ARG A 135 9.51 6.77 0.36
C ARG A 135 10.53 7.90 0.29
N ARG A 136 10.34 8.87 -0.63
CA ARG A 136 11.23 10.04 -0.74
C ARG A 136 11.19 10.91 0.50
N ASN A 137 10.03 11.12 1.08
CA ASN A 137 9.86 11.93 2.29
C ASN A 137 10.47 11.26 3.52
N GLU A 138 10.36 9.93 3.66
CA GLU A 138 11.03 9.20 4.73
C GLU A 138 12.55 9.14 4.56
N GLY A 139 13.03 9.03 3.33
CA GLY A 139 14.47 9.06 3.00
C GLY A 139 15.11 10.42 3.28
N GLY A 140 14.35 11.51 3.15
CA GLY A 140 14.81 12.87 3.44
C GLY A 140 15.01 13.17 4.92
N THR A 141 14.36 12.43 5.81
CA THR A 141 14.54 12.57 7.26
C THR A 141 15.80 11.91 7.82
N ARG A 142 16.54 11.16 7.01
CA ARG A 142 17.80 10.50 7.42
C ARG A 142 19.08 11.25 7.06
N THR A 143 19.01 12.35 6.31
CA THR A 143 20.22 13.09 5.87
C THR A 143 20.10 14.61 5.94
N ALA A 144 19.48 15.16 6.97
CA ALA A 144 19.57 16.60 7.20
C ALA A 144 19.64 16.91 8.71
N ALA A 145 20.79 16.67 9.30
CA ALA A 145 21.30 17.57 10.30
C ALA A 145 21.78 18.82 9.55
N GLY A 146 20.94 19.84 9.43
CA GLY A 146 21.34 21.10 8.80
C GLY A 146 20.16 21.90 8.27
N GLN A 147 19.69 22.85 9.09
CA GLN A 147 18.86 24.01 8.78
C GLN A 147 17.37 23.76 8.41
N ALA A 148 16.57 23.92 9.44
CA ALA A 148 15.15 24.18 9.29
C ALA A 148 14.92 25.57 8.66
N PRO A 149 14.00 25.71 7.68
CA PRO A 149 13.38 27.01 7.46
C PRO A 149 12.45 27.27 8.65
N SER A 150 12.70 28.32 9.38
CA SER A 150 11.82 28.85 10.41
C SER A 150 10.52 29.30 9.77
N ALA A 151 9.53 28.41 9.69
CA ALA A 151 8.15 28.82 9.66
C ALA A 151 7.62 28.61 11.06
N ASN A 152 7.16 29.69 11.69
CA ASN A 152 6.48 29.69 12.96
C ASN A 152 5.31 28.71 12.92
N PHE A 153 5.56 27.47 13.29
CA PHE A 153 4.51 26.51 13.56
C PHE A 153 4.13 26.71 15.01
N ASN A 154 3.04 27.43 15.23
CA ASN A 154 2.45 27.57 16.55
C ASN A 154 1.79 26.23 16.94
N PRO A 155 2.34 25.45 17.89
CA PRO A 155 1.82 24.12 18.20
C PRO A 155 0.49 24.12 18.98
N LEU A 156 -0.21 25.25 19.06
CA LEU A 156 -1.39 25.44 19.90
C LEU A 156 -2.73 25.47 19.17
N THR A 157 -2.78 25.23 17.87
CA THR A 157 -4.06 24.98 17.19
C THR A 157 -4.19 23.50 16.88
N SER A 158 -4.59 22.72 17.87
CA SER A 158 -4.93 21.32 17.65
C SER A 158 -6.17 21.24 16.76
N GLU A 159 -6.00 20.75 15.54
CA GLU A 159 -7.09 20.61 14.56
C GLU A 159 -8.23 19.71 15.05
N CYS A 160 -8.04 18.96 16.13
CA CYS A 160 -9.04 18.06 16.71
C CYS A 160 -8.92 17.96 18.26
N PRO A 161 -9.24 19.01 19.01
CA PRO A 161 -9.17 18.96 20.46
C PRO A 161 -10.22 17.99 21.04
N CYS A 162 -9.87 17.31 22.14
CA CYS A 162 -10.81 16.39 22.82
C CYS A 162 -12.05 17.09 23.39
N SER A 163 -12.01 18.40 23.52
CA SER A 163 -13.15 19.24 23.91
C SER A 163 -14.20 19.43 22.81
N SER A 164 -13.86 19.10 21.56
CA SER A 164 -14.78 19.13 20.42
C SER A 164 -15.14 17.70 19.99
N ASN A 165 -16.30 17.55 19.35
CA ASN A 165 -16.68 16.24 18.77
C ASN A 165 -15.95 15.92 17.46
N ASN A 166 -15.00 16.75 17.04
CA ASN A 166 -14.22 16.53 15.83
C ASN A 166 -13.02 15.63 16.16
N LEU A 167 -12.98 14.47 15.53
CA LEU A 167 -11.89 13.50 15.70
C LEU A 167 -10.99 13.51 14.47
N CYS A 168 -9.67 13.53 14.70
CA CYS A 168 -8.69 13.27 13.67
C CYS A 168 -8.58 11.77 13.38
N THR A 169 -8.14 11.41 12.18
CA THR A 169 -7.84 10.04 11.80
C THR A 169 -6.33 9.83 11.81
N GLY A 170 -5.88 8.86 12.58
CA GLY A 170 -4.46 8.51 12.65
C GLY A 170 -4.00 7.68 11.45
N PRO A 171 -2.69 7.52 11.28
CA PRO A 171 -2.10 6.81 10.12
C PRO A 171 -2.49 5.33 10.03
N LYS A 172 -3.03 4.77 11.10
CA LYS A 172 -3.56 3.38 11.13
C LYS A 172 -5.10 3.32 11.05
N GLY A 173 -5.75 4.44 10.68
CA GLY A 173 -7.21 4.53 10.58
C GLY A 173 -7.94 4.69 11.91
N GLY A 174 -7.24 4.70 13.04
CA GLY A 174 -7.82 4.96 14.36
C GLY A 174 -8.23 6.41 14.53
N ARG A 175 -9.40 6.68 15.09
CA ARG A 175 -9.87 8.03 15.37
C ARG A 175 -9.37 8.49 16.74
N TYR A 176 -8.82 9.69 16.80
CA TYR A 176 -8.25 10.26 18.01
C TYR A 176 -8.59 11.74 18.14
N CYS A 177 -8.48 12.24 19.35
CA CYS A 177 -8.45 13.68 19.65
C CYS A 177 -7.15 14.03 20.37
N ILE A 178 -6.82 15.32 20.43
CA ILE A 178 -5.66 15.83 21.15
C ILE A 178 -6.13 16.43 22.47
N ASN A 179 -5.60 15.90 23.57
CA ASN A 179 -5.92 16.40 24.92
C ASN A 179 -5.18 17.72 25.23
N GLY A 180 -5.52 18.36 26.36
CA GLY A 180 -4.93 19.61 26.75
C GLY A 180 -3.41 19.63 26.99
N ASN A 181 -2.79 18.42 27.02
CA ASN A 181 -1.34 18.23 27.15
C ASN A 181 -0.67 17.94 25.81
N GLY A 182 -1.41 18.03 24.68
CA GLY A 182 -0.90 17.76 23.34
C GLY A 182 -0.77 16.27 22.99
N ASN A 183 -1.26 15.37 23.82
CA ASN A 183 -1.19 13.92 23.58
C ASN A 183 -2.42 13.40 22.84
N LYS A 184 -2.20 12.44 21.94
CA LYS A 184 -3.27 11.75 21.22
C LYS A 184 -4.03 10.80 22.14
N SER A 185 -5.34 10.97 22.22
CA SER A 185 -6.26 10.08 22.93
C SER A 185 -7.14 9.36 21.90
N TYR A 186 -6.99 8.05 21.77
CA TYR A 186 -7.78 7.24 20.82
C TYR A 186 -9.13 6.86 21.44
N LYS A 187 -10.21 7.13 20.73
CA LYS A 187 -11.54 6.70 21.18
C LYS A 187 -11.79 5.24 20.82
N GLN A 188 -12.07 4.44 21.83
CA GLN A 188 -12.24 2.98 21.81
C GLN A 188 -13.63 2.53 21.31
N GLN A 189 -14.25 3.25 20.40
CA GLN A 189 -15.60 2.95 19.92
C GLN A 189 -15.66 2.03 18.68
N TYR A 190 -14.61 1.26 18.39
CA TYR A 190 -14.59 0.42 17.18
C TYR A 190 -14.49 -1.08 17.46
N LEU A 191 -14.66 -1.53 18.71
CA LEU A 191 -14.63 -2.95 19.05
C LEU A 191 -16.00 -3.59 19.27
N ASP A 192 -17.08 -2.81 19.33
CA ASP A 192 -18.42 -3.35 19.63
C ASP A 192 -19.26 -3.65 18.38
N SER A 193 -18.73 -3.47 17.16
CA SER A 193 -19.49 -3.74 15.93
C SER A 193 -19.29 -5.13 15.34
N PHE A 194 -18.52 -6.00 16.00
CA PHE A 194 -18.27 -7.37 15.54
C PHE A 194 -18.71 -8.45 16.51
N GLN A 195 -19.56 -8.12 17.48
CA GLN A 195 -20.25 -9.12 18.30
C GLN A 195 -21.77 -8.91 18.20
N ASN A 196 -22.33 -9.34 17.08
CA ASN A 196 -23.69 -9.88 16.96
C ASN A 196 -23.84 -10.54 15.59
#